data_9c57db0666135102d39f0be1387e3d98
#
_entry.id   9c57db0666135102d39f0be1387e3d98
#
_cell.length_a   1.000
_cell.length_b   1.000
_cell.length_c   1.000
_cell.angle_alpha   90.00
_cell.angle_beta   90.00
_cell.angle_gamma   90.00
#
_symmetry.space_group_name_H-M   'P 1'
#
loop_
_entity.id
_entity.type
_entity.pdbx_description
1 polymer ?
#
loop_
_entity_poly.entity_id
_entity_poly.type
_entity_poly.pdbx_seq_one_letter_code
_entity_poly.pdbx_strand_id
1 'polypeptide(L)'
;MGRVVVEVMLKPEILDPQGQAVLNALPRLGFDGFSSVRQGKRFELSVDGEVTDEVLAQVREAATTLLSNPVIEDVVAVVGAP
;
A
#
# COMPACT_ATOMS: atom_id res chain seq x y z
N MET A 1 -17.58 -10.46 -11.16
CA MET A 1 -17.19 -9.30 -10.34
C MET A 1 -15.69 -9.20 -10.25
N GLY A 2 -15.18 -8.02 -10.41
CA GLY A 2 -13.75 -7.77 -10.28
C GLY A 2 -13.42 -7.00 -9.03
N ARG A 3 -12.15 -6.84 -8.78
CA ARG A 3 -11.64 -5.98 -7.71
C ARG A 3 -10.37 -5.28 -8.17
N VAL A 4 -10.10 -4.16 -7.52
CA VAL A 4 -8.85 -3.42 -7.73
C VAL A 4 -8.13 -3.35 -6.40
N VAL A 5 -6.86 -3.68 -6.41
CA VAL A 5 -6.00 -3.62 -5.23
C VAL A 5 -5.11 -2.40 -5.36
N VAL A 6 -5.10 -1.57 -4.31
CA VAL A 6 -4.25 -0.39 -4.22
C VAL A 6 -3.29 -0.59 -3.07
N GLU A 7 -2.00 -0.41 -3.31
CA GLU A 7 -0.99 -0.46 -2.27
C GLU A 7 -0.31 0.89 -2.14
N VAL A 8 -0.17 1.34 -0.89
CA VAL A 8 0.35 2.66 -0.54
C VAL A 8 1.45 2.48 0.49
N MET A 9 2.59 3.13 0.26
CA MET A 9 3.73 3.09 1.18
C MET A 9 4.14 4.51 1.54
N LEU A 10 4.68 4.68 2.74
CA LEU A 10 5.36 5.93 3.08
C LEU A 10 6.54 6.15 2.13
N LYS A 11 6.78 7.40 1.76
CA LYS A 11 7.96 7.75 0.97
C LYS A 11 9.23 7.30 1.71
N PRO A 12 10.29 6.89 0.99
CA PRO A 12 11.51 6.36 1.63
C PRO A 12 12.13 7.31 2.63
N GLU A 13 12.01 8.62 2.42
CA GLU A 13 12.60 9.65 3.29
C GLU A 13 11.75 9.95 4.54
N ILE A 14 10.53 9.43 4.60
CA ILE A 14 9.63 9.65 5.73
C ILE A 14 9.87 8.57 6.78
N LEU A 15 9.94 8.99 8.05
CA LEU A 15 10.07 8.08 9.17
C LEU A 15 8.85 7.17 9.25
N ASP A 16 9.11 5.87 9.46
CA ASP A 16 8.09 4.83 9.60
C ASP A 16 8.18 4.24 11.01
N PRO A 17 7.51 4.84 12.01
CA PRO A 17 7.65 4.35 13.39
C PRO A 17 7.10 2.94 13.58
N GLN A 18 6.07 2.54 12.83
CA GLN A 18 5.51 1.20 12.95
C GLN A 18 6.45 0.16 12.36
N GLY A 19 7.01 0.44 11.19
CA GLY A 19 8.01 -0.43 10.57
C GLY A 19 9.24 -0.58 11.45
N GLN A 20 9.68 0.53 12.07
CA GLN A 20 10.82 0.52 12.98
C GLN A 20 10.54 -0.32 14.24
N ALA A 21 9.33 -0.22 14.79
CA ALA A 21 8.93 -1.02 15.95
C ALA A 21 8.94 -2.51 15.63
N VAL A 22 8.46 -2.89 14.45
CA VAL A 22 8.50 -4.28 13.99
C VAL A 22 9.95 -4.74 13.83
N LEU A 23 10.80 -3.93 13.21
CA LEU A 23 12.20 -4.26 13.02
C LEU A 23 12.89 -4.51 14.37
N ASN A 24 12.62 -3.68 15.37
CA ASN A 24 13.22 -3.81 16.70
C ASN A 24 12.70 -5.05 17.44
N ALA A 25 11.48 -5.49 17.17
CA ALA A 25 10.88 -6.65 17.83
C ALA A 25 11.37 -7.98 17.26
N LEU A 26 11.74 -8.03 15.98
CA LEU A 26 12.09 -9.28 15.31
C LEU A 26 13.22 -10.06 16.00
N PRO A 27 14.37 -9.44 16.33
CA PRO A 27 15.45 -10.20 16.99
C PRO A 27 15.05 -10.73 18.36
N ARG A 28 14.21 -9.99 19.10
CA ARG A 28 13.75 -10.42 20.42
C ARG A 28 12.88 -11.67 20.37
N LEU A 29 12.26 -11.93 19.21
CA LEU A 29 11.43 -13.10 18.97
C LEU A 29 12.18 -14.22 18.24
N GLY A 30 13.47 -14.05 18.02
CA GLY A 30 14.31 -15.06 17.38
C GLY A 30 14.39 -14.93 15.86
N PHE A 31 13.90 -13.85 15.30
CA PHE A 31 13.95 -13.63 13.84
C PHE A 31 15.09 -12.67 13.52
N ASP A 32 16.22 -13.23 13.10
CA ASP A 32 17.42 -12.47 12.78
C ASP A 32 17.58 -12.33 11.26
N GLY A 33 18.43 -11.40 10.86
CA GLY A 33 18.80 -11.25 9.45
C GLY A 33 18.01 -10.22 8.69
N PHE A 34 17.18 -9.43 9.37
CA PHE A 34 16.39 -8.37 8.74
C PHE A 34 17.02 -7.01 9.04
N SER A 35 17.27 -6.23 7.99
CA SER A 35 17.93 -4.93 8.11
C SER A 35 16.94 -3.76 8.04
N SER A 36 15.74 -3.99 7.53
CA SER A 36 14.73 -2.94 7.46
C SER A 36 13.34 -3.56 7.40
N VAL A 37 12.36 -2.81 7.87
CA VAL A 37 10.94 -3.12 7.74
C VAL A 37 10.22 -1.84 7.35
N ARG A 38 9.39 -1.93 6.31
CA ARG A 38 8.54 -0.83 5.87
C ARG A 38 7.11 -1.30 5.94
N GLN A 39 6.24 -0.47 6.52
CA GLN A 39 4.82 -0.78 6.63
C GLN A 39 4.02 0.14 5.72
N GLY A 40 3.01 -0.41 5.09
CA GLY A 40 2.13 0.34 4.22
C GLY A 40 0.67 -0.06 4.39
N LYS A 41 -0.15 0.38 3.45
CA LYS A 41 -1.58 0.13 3.44
C LYS A 41 -1.97 -0.59 2.16
N ARG A 42 -2.98 -1.44 2.26
CA ARG A 42 -3.54 -2.14 1.10
C ARG A 42 -5.05 -1.97 1.13
N PHE A 43 -5.61 -1.53 0.01
CA PHE A 43 -7.05 -1.36 -0.15
C PHE A 43 -7.54 -2.34 -1.21
N GLU A 44 -8.68 -2.96 -0.97
CA GLU A 44 -9.37 -3.77 -1.97
C GLU A 44 -10.69 -3.11 -2.29
N LEU A 45 -10.86 -2.71 -3.55
CA LEU A 45 -12.09 -2.10 -4.03
C LEU A 45 -12.82 -3.11 -4.91
N SER A 46 -14.01 -3.51 -4.49
CA SER A 46 -14.87 -4.39 -5.29
C SER A 46 -15.58 -3.57 -6.36
N VAL A 47 -15.64 -4.11 -7.55
CA VAL A 47 -16.22 -3.45 -8.72
C VAL A 47 -17.44 -4.22 -9.18
N ASP A 48 -18.52 -3.51 -9.41
CA ASP A 48 -19.69 -4.10 -10.04
C ASP A 48 -19.40 -4.29 -11.54
N GLY A 49 -19.29 -5.54 -11.97
CA GLY A 49 -18.93 -5.86 -13.34
C GLY A 49 -17.42 -6.06 -13.51
N GLU A 50 -16.94 -5.74 -14.68
CA GLU A 50 -15.55 -5.97 -15.04
C GLU A 50 -14.65 -4.79 -14.70
N VAL A 51 -13.40 -5.09 -14.44
CA VAL A 51 -12.36 -4.07 -14.25
C VAL A 51 -11.91 -3.60 -15.63
N THR A 52 -12.36 -2.42 -16.01
CA THR A 52 -12.01 -1.79 -17.28
C THR A 52 -10.89 -0.79 -17.08
N ASP A 53 -10.32 -0.30 -18.20
CA ASP A 53 -9.31 0.76 -18.13
C ASP A 53 -9.87 2.03 -17.50
N GLU A 54 -11.17 2.31 -17.72
CA GLU A 54 -11.83 3.46 -17.10
C GLU A 54 -11.91 3.30 -15.57
N VAL A 55 -12.26 2.11 -15.11
CA VAL A 55 -12.30 1.80 -13.67
C VAL A 55 -10.91 1.95 -13.05
N LEU A 56 -9.88 1.43 -13.72
CA LEU A 56 -8.51 1.56 -13.24
C LEU A 56 -8.08 3.03 -13.15
N ALA A 57 -8.47 3.85 -14.15
CA ALA A 57 -8.17 5.28 -14.13
C ALA A 57 -8.85 5.99 -12.96
N GLN A 58 -10.10 5.65 -12.68
CA GLN A 58 -10.83 6.19 -11.53
C GLN A 58 -10.17 5.80 -10.21
N VAL A 59 -9.76 4.55 -10.09
CA VAL A 59 -9.12 4.06 -8.87
C VAL A 59 -7.77 4.74 -8.67
N ARG A 60 -6.98 4.95 -9.73
CA ARG A 60 -5.71 5.68 -9.62
C ARG A 60 -5.93 7.10 -9.12
N GLU A 61 -6.94 7.77 -9.62
CA GLU A 61 -7.28 9.12 -9.15
C GLU A 61 -7.73 9.10 -7.69
N ALA A 62 -8.61 8.16 -7.32
CA ALA A 62 -9.06 7.99 -5.95
C ALA A 62 -7.90 7.65 -5.01
N ALA A 63 -6.97 6.82 -5.46
CA ALA A 63 -5.80 6.45 -4.68
C ALA A 63 -4.96 7.67 -4.31
N THR A 64 -4.77 8.59 -5.25
CA THR A 64 -3.99 9.79 -5.03
C THR A 64 -4.74 10.81 -4.17
N THR A 65 -6.05 10.97 -4.41
CA THR A 65 -6.82 12.04 -3.75
C THR A 65 -7.41 11.65 -2.40
N LEU A 66 -7.68 10.36 -2.18
CA LEU A 66 -8.40 9.89 -0.99
C LEU A 66 -7.65 8.83 -0.20
N LEU A 67 -7.08 7.84 -0.87
CA LEU A 67 -6.51 6.66 -0.21
C LEU A 67 -5.09 6.90 0.29
N SER A 68 -4.44 7.94 -0.15
CA SER A 68 -3.08 8.28 0.25
C SER A 68 -2.97 9.75 0.57
N ASN A 69 -1.92 10.09 1.31
CA ASN A 69 -1.50 11.48 1.50
C ASN A 69 -0.26 11.69 0.63
N PRO A 70 -0.38 12.35 -0.54
CA PRO A 70 0.75 12.43 -1.48
C PRO A 70 1.94 13.23 -0.97
N VAL A 71 1.77 13.97 0.13
CA VAL A 71 2.89 14.68 0.76
C VAL A 71 3.88 13.68 1.38
N ILE A 72 3.38 12.60 1.97
CA ILE A 72 4.21 11.64 2.73
C ILE A 72 4.12 10.21 2.20
N GLU A 73 3.20 9.92 1.27
CA GLU A 73 2.95 8.56 0.80
C GLU A 73 3.03 8.49 -0.73
N ASP A 74 3.43 7.33 -1.22
CA ASP A 74 3.40 6.97 -2.64
C ASP A 74 2.39 5.86 -2.87
N VAL A 75 1.62 5.97 -3.95
CA VAL A 75 0.82 4.85 -4.45
C VAL A 75 1.78 3.97 -5.26
N VAL A 76 2.07 2.79 -4.76
CA VAL A 76 3.08 1.91 -5.36
C VAL A 76 2.49 0.85 -6.27
N ALA A 77 1.19 0.58 -6.15
CA ALA A 77 0.53 -0.37 -7.05
C ALA A 77 -0.96 -0.06 -7.15
N VAL A 78 -1.49 -0.18 -8.36
CA VAL A 78 -2.92 -0.21 -8.65
C VAL A 78 -3.12 -1.35 -9.64
N VAL A 79 -3.69 -2.46 -9.18
CA VAL A 79 -3.75 -3.70 -9.96
C VAL A 79 -5.16 -4.25 -9.96
N GLY A 80 -5.69 -4.51 -11.15
CA GLY A 80 -6.96 -5.22 -11.30
C GLY A 80 -6.79 -6.70 -11.03
N ALA A 81 -7.79 -7.30 -10.36
CA ALA A 81 -7.83 -8.72 -10.10
C ALA A 81 -9.24 -9.25 -10.37
N PRO A 82 -9.39 -10.50 -10.83
CA PRO A 82 -10.71 -11.09 -11.04
C PRO A 82 -11.47 -11.31 -9.74
#